data_fd2c56c5d077b6818d606e9aea50c2b5
#
_entry.id   fd2c56c5d077b6818d606e9aea50c2b5
#
_cell.length_a   1.000
_cell.length_b   1.000
_cell.length_c   1.000
_cell.angle_alpha   90.00
_cell.angle_beta   90.00
_cell.angle_gamma   90.00
#
_symmetry.space_group_name_H-M   'P 1'
#
loop_
_entity.id
_entity.type
_entity.pdbx_description
1 polymer ?
#
loop_
_entity_poly.entity_id
_entity_poly.type
_entity_poly.pdbx_seq_one_letter_code
_entity_poly.pdbx_strand_id
1 'polypeptide(L)'
;MNGLTVIAGLNDSGKSTIGKVLFVTIKALVNTLHRSSNNKERILLEQISTLYERIGELRFKSEQLNHMMPITIEAMGRKLLAMENLESRQNYLNDIINIISKEELTPRVRSLIMTDLSKINSTLNENSRFYDIKTEINDLLESEFLGSFTTVGEETSEVTLMMEDGKSNLYYKVKENKTDTASVTGQEIFLDDVTYVESSLYLHMLQSILRSRKMPEADPMVMARGLLPEHIVDMAEKIHSASRRMTVADKTAAEMNLAKIIDGKFAFDPNSGSLKFQRNEVSFPVMNVASGIKSFGVIQMLLENGIISNNRLLEWDEPENHMHPEWQLNLAEVMIQLTKAGYPILITTHSPYFLQALRYFAAMYDVEKFVDYYLAEPAKDNAATCVVREVTDTLNDVFITLAEPLNRVLNVDQARKKEAE
;
A
#
# COMPACT_ATOMS: atom_id res chain seq x y z
N MET A 1 3.52 13.48 -0.72
CA MET A 1 4.33 13.17 0.48
C MET A 1 5.75 12.88 0.04
N ASN A 2 6.64 13.84 0.18
CA ASN A 2 8.05 13.70 -0.17
C ASN A 2 8.90 13.67 1.09
N GLY A 3 8.58 12.78 2.03
CA GLY A 3 9.29 12.72 3.29
C GLY A 3 8.48 12.07 4.39
N LEU A 4 8.64 12.55 5.62
CA LEU A 4 7.96 12.06 6.81
C LEU A 4 6.80 12.97 7.20
N THR A 5 5.62 12.40 7.30
CA THR A 5 4.44 13.06 7.90
C THR A 5 4.17 12.44 9.26
N VAL A 6 4.08 13.27 10.30
CA VAL A 6 3.81 12.84 11.67
C VAL A 6 2.49 13.40 12.14
N ILE A 7 1.54 12.53 12.49
CA ILE A 7 0.26 12.93 13.11
C ILE A 7 0.34 12.61 14.60
N ALA A 8 0.48 13.65 15.41
CA ALA A 8 0.50 13.55 16.86
C ALA A 8 -0.91 13.80 17.44
N GLY A 9 -1.20 13.26 18.62
CA GLY A 9 -2.46 13.51 19.32
C GLY A 9 -2.69 12.53 20.47
N LEU A 10 -3.62 12.86 21.35
CA LEU A 10 -4.03 11.98 22.44
C LEU A 10 -4.71 10.69 21.89
N ASN A 11 -4.90 9.72 22.77
CA ASN A 11 -5.68 8.54 22.42
C ASN A 11 -7.12 8.98 22.07
N ASP A 12 -7.76 8.24 21.16
CA ASP A 12 -9.11 8.53 20.68
C ASP A 12 -9.25 9.88 19.92
N SER A 13 -8.15 10.36 19.32
CA SER A 13 -8.14 11.58 18.49
C SER A 13 -8.26 11.31 16.99
N GLY A 14 -8.60 10.08 16.57
CA GLY A 14 -8.84 9.73 15.16
C GLY A 14 -7.59 9.47 14.32
N LYS A 15 -6.37 9.46 14.89
CA LYS A 15 -5.11 9.25 14.17
C LYS A 15 -5.11 7.96 13.33
N SER A 16 -5.44 6.83 13.96
CA SER A 16 -5.49 5.52 13.28
C SER A 16 -6.56 5.47 12.20
N THR A 17 -7.69 6.19 12.40
CA THR A 17 -8.75 6.30 11.40
C THR A 17 -8.23 6.97 10.13
N ILE A 18 -7.45 8.05 10.27
CA ILE A 18 -6.86 8.76 9.13
C ILE A 18 -5.91 7.84 8.37
N GLY A 19 -5.03 7.11 9.07
CA GLY A 19 -4.14 6.13 8.44
C GLY A 19 -4.92 5.08 7.68
N LYS A 20 -5.92 4.44 8.29
CA LYS A 20 -6.78 3.44 7.64
C LYS A 20 -7.50 3.99 6.40
N VAL A 21 -8.05 5.21 6.46
CA VAL A 21 -8.68 5.85 5.29
C VAL A 21 -7.67 6.11 4.18
N LEU A 22 -6.47 6.58 4.51
CA LEU A 22 -5.42 6.81 3.53
C LEU A 22 -4.95 5.49 2.90
N PHE A 23 -4.72 4.45 3.73
CA PHE A 23 -4.40 3.10 3.25
C PHE A 23 -5.46 2.59 2.26
N VAL A 24 -6.75 2.62 2.62
CA VAL A 24 -7.86 2.22 1.74
C VAL A 24 -7.82 2.99 0.43
N THR A 25 -7.65 4.30 0.51
CA THR A 25 -7.70 5.20 -0.64
C THR A 25 -6.58 4.87 -1.65
N ILE A 26 -5.35 4.74 -1.16
CA ILE A 26 -4.18 4.42 -2.01
C ILE A 26 -4.27 2.97 -2.49
N LYS A 27 -4.64 2.04 -1.61
CA LYS A 27 -4.74 0.62 -1.96
C LYS A 27 -5.80 0.37 -3.04
N ALA A 28 -6.95 1.03 -2.95
CA ALA A 28 -7.99 0.97 -3.99
C ALA A 28 -7.47 1.42 -5.35
N LEU A 29 -6.74 2.52 -5.40
CA LEU A 29 -6.10 3.00 -6.64
C LEU A 29 -5.13 1.96 -7.20
N VAL A 30 -4.22 1.48 -6.39
CA VAL A 30 -3.19 0.49 -6.79
C VAL A 30 -3.83 -0.80 -7.27
N ASN A 31 -4.78 -1.35 -6.50
CA ASN A 31 -5.47 -2.59 -6.86
C ASN A 31 -6.25 -2.44 -8.17
N THR A 32 -6.95 -1.33 -8.35
CA THR A 32 -7.73 -1.07 -9.57
C THR A 32 -6.83 -0.97 -10.78
N LEU A 33 -5.68 -0.31 -10.67
CA LEU A 33 -4.69 -0.23 -11.74
C LEU A 33 -4.10 -1.60 -12.10
N HIS A 34 -3.73 -2.40 -11.09
CA HIS A 34 -3.20 -3.75 -11.30
C HIS A 34 -4.25 -4.70 -11.89
N ARG A 35 -5.49 -4.66 -11.40
CA ARG A 35 -6.60 -5.47 -11.94
C ARG A 35 -6.95 -5.05 -13.36
N SER A 36 -6.99 -3.76 -13.65
CA SER A 36 -7.25 -3.24 -15.00
C SER A 36 -6.16 -3.71 -15.98
N SER A 37 -4.89 -3.61 -15.60
CA SER A 37 -3.77 -4.10 -16.41
C SER A 37 -3.83 -5.60 -16.63
N ASN A 38 -3.95 -6.40 -15.57
CA ASN A 38 -4.00 -7.86 -15.65
C ASN A 38 -5.27 -8.36 -16.33
N ASN A 39 -6.40 -7.71 -16.12
CA ASN A 39 -7.67 -8.09 -16.77
C ASN A 39 -7.65 -7.74 -18.26
N LYS A 40 -7.10 -6.59 -18.62
CA LYS A 40 -6.90 -6.18 -20.01
C LYS A 40 -5.96 -7.14 -20.74
N GLU A 41 -4.84 -7.51 -20.13
CA GLU A 41 -3.90 -8.50 -20.68
C GLU A 41 -4.57 -9.87 -20.83
N ARG A 42 -5.30 -10.36 -19.83
CA ARG A 42 -6.03 -11.64 -19.88
C ARG A 42 -7.09 -11.65 -20.98
N ILE A 43 -7.94 -10.62 -21.06
CA ILE A 43 -8.96 -10.50 -22.10
C ILE A 43 -8.31 -10.42 -23.49
N LEU A 44 -7.23 -9.66 -23.61
CA LEU A 44 -6.48 -9.55 -24.86
C LEU A 44 -5.90 -10.90 -25.28
N LEU A 45 -5.30 -11.67 -24.39
CA LEU A 45 -4.77 -13.00 -24.67
C LEU A 45 -5.86 -14.00 -25.06
N GLU A 46 -7.05 -13.98 -24.43
CA GLU A 46 -8.22 -14.80 -24.82
C GLU A 46 -8.70 -14.45 -26.21
N GLN A 47 -8.78 -13.17 -26.54
CA GLN A 47 -9.18 -12.71 -27.88
C GLN A 47 -8.15 -13.08 -28.95
N ILE A 48 -6.86 -12.93 -28.65
CA ILE A 48 -5.77 -13.35 -29.54
C ILE A 48 -5.81 -14.88 -29.73
N SER A 49 -6.08 -15.67 -28.69
CA SER A 49 -6.23 -17.12 -28.78
C SER A 49 -7.34 -17.49 -29.77
N THR A 50 -8.51 -16.86 -29.64
CA THR A 50 -9.64 -17.08 -30.55
C THR A 50 -9.28 -16.72 -31.99
N LEU A 51 -8.57 -15.62 -32.21
CA LEU A 51 -8.09 -15.22 -33.53
C LEU A 51 -7.11 -16.28 -34.10
N TYR A 52 -6.14 -16.75 -33.29
CA TYR A 52 -5.14 -17.73 -33.72
C TYR A 52 -5.75 -19.08 -34.08
N GLU A 53 -6.79 -19.53 -33.35
CA GLU A 53 -7.55 -20.74 -33.69
C GLU A 53 -8.21 -20.62 -35.07
N ARG A 54 -8.80 -19.44 -35.40
CA ARG A 54 -9.48 -19.22 -36.66
C ARG A 54 -8.55 -19.07 -37.86
N ILE A 55 -7.36 -18.48 -37.63
CA ILE A 55 -6.41 -18.21 -38.73
C ILE A 55 -5.26 -19.25 -38.77
N GLY A 56 -5.29 -20.29 -37.92
CA GLY A 56 -4.19 -21.26 -37.83
C GLY A 56 -3.78 -21.86 -39.17
N GLU A 57 -4.72 -22.40 -39.94
CA GLU A 57 -4.43 -22.93 -41.28
C GLU A 57 -4.02 -21.83 -42.29
N LEU A 58 -4.57 -20.64 -42.18
CA LEU A 58 -4.27 -19.50 -43.07
C LEU A 58 -2.83 -19.03 -42.86
N ARG A 59 -2.36 -18.97 -41.59
CA ARG A 59 -0.99 -18.61 -41.28
C ARG A 59 0.04 -19.53 -41.93
N PHE A 60 -0.22 -20.83 -41.93
CA PHE A 60 0.67 -21.81 -42.59
C PHE A 60 0.70 -21.65 -44.11
N LYS A 61 -0.37 -21.15 -44.72
CA LYS A 61 -0.49 -20.95 -46.17
C LYS A 61 0.03 -19.58 -46.63
N SER A 62 -0.02 -18.58 -45.77
CA SER A 62 0.38 -17.20 -46.10
C SER A 62 1.69 -16.85 -45.44
N GLU A 63 2.78 -16.77 -46.20
CA GLU A 63 4.10 -16.41 -45.77
C GLU A 63 4.15 -15.02 -45.11
N GLN A 64 3.38 -14.08 -45.68
CA GLN A 64 3.27 -12.72 -45.16
C GLN A 64 2.61 -12.69 -43.79
N LEU A 65 1.55 -13.46 -43.55
CA LEU A 65 0.88 -13.52 -42.24
C LEU A 65 1.76 -14.17 -41.20
N ASN A 66 2.47 -15.23 -41.57
CA ASN A 66 3.38 -15.95 -40.69
C ASN A 66 4.58 -15.11 -40.29
N HIS A 67 5.08 -14.25 -41.17
CA HIS A 67 6.18 -13.33 -40.85
C HIS A 67 5.76 -12.15 -39.96
N MET A 68 4.54 -11.67 -40.11
CA MET A 68 4.01 -10.50 -39.41
C MET A 68 3.52 -10.81 -38.00
N MET A 69 2.90 -11.96 -37.81
CA MET A 69 2.32 -12.38 -36.54
C MET A 69 3.28 -13.25 -35.74
N PRO A 70 3.56 -12.92 -34.47
CA PRO A 70 4.38 -13.77 -33.59
C PRO A 70 3.87 -15.21 -33.51
N ILE A 71 4.77 -16.15 -33.20
CA ILE A 71 4.44 -17.58 -33.16
C ILE A 71 3.49 -17.90 -32.02
N THR A 72 3.64 -17.25 -30.85
CA THR A 72 2.84 -17.52 -29.66
C THR A 72 1.86 -16.38 -29.36
N ILE A 73 0.77 -16.73 -28.69
CA ILE A 73 -0.28 -15.80 -28.23
C ILE A 73 0.32 -14.74 -27.30
N GLU A 74 1.19 -15.17 -26.37
CA GLU A 74 1.85 -14.28 -25.41
C GLU A 74 2.81 -13.29 -26.09
N ALA A 75 3.50 -13.72 -27.13
CA ALA A 75 4.39 -12.85 -27.90
C ALA A 75 3.58 -11.80 -28.69
N MET A 76 2.41 -12.17 -29.21
CA MET A 76 1.49 -11.24 -29.87
C MET A 76 0.91 -10.22 -28.85
N GLY A 77 0.45 -10.68 -27.69
CA GLY A 77 -0.02 -9.84 -26.60
C GLY A 77 1.04 -8.82 -26.16
N ARG A 78 2.25 -9.26 -25.87
CA ARG A 78 3.38 -8.38 -25.53
C ARG A 78 3.71 -7.37 -26.62
N LYS A 79 3.70 -7.80 -27.91
CA LYS A 79 3.96 -6.90 -29.03
C LYS A 79 2.91 -5.79 -29.12
N LEU A 80 1.63 -6.11 -28.97
CA LEU A 80 0.54 -5.13 -29.00
C LEU A 80 0.57 -4.17 -27.79
N LEU A 81 0.88 -4.67 -26.61
CA LEU A 81 0.97 -3.85 -25.39
C LEU A 81 2.21 -2.95 -25.38
N ALA A 82 3.35 -3.40 -25.96
CA ALA A 82 4.57 -2.62 -26.06
C ALA A 82 4.51 -1.46 -27.07
N MET A 83 3.50 -1.41 -27.94
CA MET A 83 3.29 -0.29 -28.85
C MET A 83 2.69 0.90 -28.09
N GLU A 84 3.48 1.95 -27.85
CA GLU A 84 3.07 3.12 -27.07
C GLU A 84 1.99 3.98 -27.77
N ASN A 85 2.00 4.00 -29.10
CA ASN A 85 1.14 4.88 -29.89
C ASN A 85 -0.09 4.12 -30.43
N LEU A 86 -1.27 4.70 -30.22
CA LEU A 86 -2.54 4.20 -30.74
C LEU A 86 -2.50 3.99 -32.26
N GLU A 87 -1.92 4.93 -32.97
CA GLU A 87 -1.78 4.90 -34.43
C GLU A 87 -0.93 3.70 -34.88
N SER A 88 0.16 3.39 -34.20
CA SER A 88 1.01 2.23 -34.47
C SER A 88 0.26 0.91 -34.28
N ARG A 89 -0.58 0.81 -33.24
CA ARG A 89 -1.44 -0.37 -32.99
C ARG A 89 -2.48 -0.55 -34.09
N GLN A 90 -3.15 0.54 -34.46
CA GLN A 90 -4.17 0.52 -35.53
C GLN A 90 -3.55 0.15 -36.87
N ASN A 91 -2.42 0.73 -37.24
CA ASN A 91 -1.70 0.42 -38.45
C ASN A 91 -1.32 -1.06 -38.52
N TYR A 92 -0.77 -1.60 -37.44
CA TYR A 92 -0.40 -3.02 -37.35
C TYR A 92 -1.62 -3.96 -37.53
N LEU A 93 -2.74 -3.67 -36.89
CA LEU A 93 -3.99 -4.44 -37.05
C LEU A 93 -4.56 -4.29 -38.45
N ASN A 94 -4.51 -3.09 -39.05
CA ASN A 94 -4.97 -2.84 -40.43
C ASN A 94 -4.12 -3.59 -41.47
N ASP A 95 -2.82 -3.72 -41.24
CA ASP A 95 -1.95 -4.51 -42.11
C ASP A 95 -2.32 -5.99 -42.07
N ILE A 96 -2.65 -6.54 -40.90
CA ILE A 96 -3.17 -7.91 -40.76
C ILE A 96 -4.50 -8.05 -41.51
N ILE A 97 -5.42 -7.07 -41.38
CA ILE A 97 -6.70 -7.03 -42.08
C ILE A 97 -6.49 -7.03 -43.61
N ASN A 98 -5.55 -6.23 -44.10
CA ASN A 98 -5.26 -6.10 -45.52
C ASN A 98 -4.71 -7.41 -46.13
N ILE A 99 -3.86 -8.15 -45.36
CA ILE A 99 -3.36 -9.45 -45.80
C ILE A 99 -4.51 -10.46 -45.85
N ILE A 100 -5.31 -10.55 -44.78
CA ILE A 100 -6.45 -11.48 -44.69
C ILE A 100 -7.52 -11.20 -45.75
N SER A 101 -7.68 -9.93 -46.16
CA SER A 101 -8.65 -9.54 -47.19
C SER A 101 -8.29 -10.07 -48.56
N LYS A 102 -7.03 -10.37 -48.85
CA LYS A 102 -6.55 -10.90 -50.12
C LYS A 102 -6.63 -12.42 -50.22
N GLU A 103 -6.85 -13.09 -49.08
CA GLU A 103 -6.92 -14.56 -49.04
C GLU A 103 -8.30 -15.08 -49.42
N GLU A 104 -8.36 -16.28 -50.01
CA GLU A 104 -9.62 -16.95 -50.39
C GLU A 104 -10.30 -17.55 -49.16
N LEU A 105 -11.19 -16.78 -48.55
CA LEU A 105 -11.97 -17.14 -47.37
C LEU A 105 -13.45 -17.10 -47.63
N THR A 106 -14.20 -18.01 -47.00
CA THR A 106 -15.67 -17.92 -47.03
C THR A 106 -16.14 -16.61 -46.37
N PRO A 107 -17.22 -15.99 -46.81
CA PRO A 107 -17.72 -14.74 -46.22
C PRO A 107 -17.96 -14.84 -44.72
N ARG A 108 -18.40 -15.99 -44.23
CA ARG A 108 -18.63 -16.27 -42.79
C ARG A 108 -17.34 -16.25 -42.00
N VAL A 109 -16.28 -16.94 -42.43
CA VAL A 109 -14.99 -16.99 -41.74
C VAL A 109 -14.34 -15.61 -41.74
N ARG A 110 -14.38 -14.91 -42.87
CA ARG A 110 -13.87 -13.54 -42.97
C ARG A 110 -14.57 -12.61 -41.98
N SER A 111 -15.89 -12.64 -41.87
CA SER A 111 -16.66 -11.84 -40.91
C SER A 111 -16.29 -12.13 -39.48
N LEU A 112 -16.06 -13.39 -39.10
CA LEU A 112 -15.64 -13.78 -37.75
C LEU A 112 -14.26 -13.26 -37.41
N ILE A 113 -13.29 -13.36 -38.31
CA ILE A 113 -11.92 -12.83 -38.11
C ILE A 113 -11.95 -11.30 -37.96
N MET A 114 -12.73 -10.59 -38.77
CA MET A 114 -12.88 -9.13 -38.65
C MET A 114 -13.50 -8.73 -37.32
N THR A 115 -14.45 -9.51 -36.83
CA THR A 115 -15.04 -9.32 -35.48
C THR A 115 -14.02 -9.52 -34.40
N ASP A 116 -13.16 -10.55 -34.46
CA ASP A 116 -12.11 -10.80 -33.47
C ASP A 116 -11.05 -9.68 -33.47
N LEU A 117 -10.61 -9.22 -34.66
CA LEU A 117 -9.69 -8.07 -34.77
C LEU A 117 -10.29 -6.78 -34.24
N SER A 118 -11.59 -6.55 -34.46
CA SER A 118 -12.30 -5.40 -33.92
C SER A 118 -12.39 -5.45 -32.38
N LYS A 119 -12.62 -6.62 -31.79
CA LYS A 119 -12.62 -6.82 -30.35
C LYS A 119 -11.24 -6.56 -29.76
N ILE A 120 -10.17 -7.07 -30.36
CA ILE A 120 -8.79 -6.81 -29.95
C ILE A 120 -8.52 -5.29 -29.98
N ASN A 121 -8.92 -4.62 -31.06
CA ASN A 121 -8.73 -3.17 -31.18
C ASN A 121 -9.53 -2.38 -30.14
N SER A 122 -10.78 -2.75 -29.85
CA SER A 122 -11.58 -2.11 -28.79
C SER A 122 -10.93 -2.29 -27.41
N THR A 123 -10.49 -3.50 -27.06
CA THR A 123 -9.82 -3.79 -25.80
C THR A 123 -8.51 -2.99 -25.66
N LEU A 124 -7.74 -2.83 -26.74
CA LEU A 124 -6.52 -2.01 -26.72
C LEU A 124 -6.80 -0.51 -26.52
N ASN A 125 -7.95 -0.03 -27.02
CA ASN A 125 -8.37 1.38 -26.99
C ASN A 125 -9.18 1.75 -25.75
N GLU A 126 -9.68 0.77 -24.98
CA GLU A 126 -10.42 1.05 -23.76
C GLU A 126 -9.51 1.71 -22.70
N ASN A 127 -9.81 3.00 -22.44
CA ASN A 127 -9.16 3.82 -21.41
C ASN A 127 -9.72 3.55 -19.99
N SER A 128 -10.20 2.36 -19.69
CA SER A 128 -10.72 2.03 -18.36
C SER A 128 -9.57 1.76 -17.37
N ARG A 129 -8.75 2.80 -17.08
CA ARG A 129 -7.69 2.71 -16.05
C ARG A 129 -8.25 2.43 -14.65
N PHE A 130 -9.51 2.78 -14.41
CA PHE A 130 -10.14 2.70 -13.07
C PHE A 130 -11.48 1.97 -13.13
N TYR A 131 -11.48 0.80 -13.78
CA TYR A 131 -12.66 -0.06 -13.77
C TYR A 131 -12.97 -0.45 -12.32
N ASP A 132 -14.16 -0.01 -11.86
CA ASP A 132 -14.74 -0.36 -10.56
C ASP A 132 -14.03 0.16 -9.29
N ILE A 133 -13.42 1.35 -9.35
CA ILE A 133 -12.83 2.01 -8.16
C ILE A 133 -13.83 2.15 -7.00
N LYS A 134 -15.10 2.35 -7.30
CA LYS A 134 -16.18 2.49 -6.30
C LYS A 134 -16.36 1.19 -5.50
N THR A 135 -16.44 0.05 -6.17
CA THR A 135 -16.56 -1.27 -5.53
C THR A 135 -15.31 -1.59 -4.73
N GLU A 136 -14.12 -1.34 -5.28
CA GLU A 136 -12.86 -1.57 -4.58
C GLU A 136 -12.74 -0.75 -3.29
N ILE A 137 -13.09 0.54 -3.33
CA ILE A 137 -13.13 1.39 -2.13
C ILE A 137 -14.13 0.84 -1.13
N ASN A 138 -15.34 0.46 -1.58
CA ASN A 138 -16.36 -0.06 -0.68
C ASN A 138 -15.90 -1.34 0.04
N ASP A 139 -15.34 -2.29 -0.69
CA ASP A 139 -14.88 -3.57 -0.14
C ASP A 139 -13.73 -3.37 0.86
N LEU A 140 -12.80 -2.48 0.56
CA LEU A 140 -11.70 -2.14 1.46
C LEU A 140 -12.19 -1.40 2.72
N LEU A 141 -13.11 -0.45 2.59
CA LEU A 141 -13.71 0.24 3.75
C LEU A 141 -14.50 -0.73 4.63
N GLU A 142 -15.24 -1.66 4.02
CA GLU A 142 -15.97 -2.68 4.76
C GLU A 142 -15.03 -3.60 5.55
N SER A 143 -13.91 -4.01 4.94
CA SER A 143 -12.87 -4.79 5.61
C SER A 143 -12.21 -4.04 6.75
N GLU A 144 -11.79 -2.77 6.53
CA GLU A 144 -11.05 -1.98 7.53
C GLU A 144 -11.90 -1.52 8.71
N PHE A 145 -13.18 -1.24 8.49
CA PHE A 145 -14.07 -0.65 9.49
C PHE A 145 -15.23 -1.58 9.88
N LEU A 146 -15.22 -2.85 9.43
CA LEU A 146 -16.24 -3.86 9.71
C LEU A 146 -17.67 -3.36 9.45
N GLY A 147 -17.85 -2.65 8.34
CA GLY A 147 -19.13 -2.11 7.91
C GLY A 147 -19.59 -0.83 8.63
N SER A 148 -18.74 -0.20 9.45
CA SER A 148 -19.09 1.05 10.18
C SER A 148 -18.10 2.16 9.84
N PHE A 149 -18.28 2.82 8.70
CA PHE A 149 -17.33 3.80 8.19
C PHE A 149 -17.94 5.17 7.77
N THR A 150 -19.22 5.39 7.99
CA THR A 150 -19.80 6.73 7.94
C THR A 150 -19.49 7.46 9.25
N THR A 151 -19.11 8.72 9.17
CA THR A 151 -18.83 9.56 10.36
C THR A 151 -20.02 9.58 11.30
N VAL A 152 -19.78 9.36 12.58
CA VAL A 152 -20.83 9.30 13.61
C VAL A 152 -21.58 10.63 13.67
N GLY A 153 -22.89 10.57 13.50
CA GLY A 153 -23.78 11.75 13.54
C GLY A 153 -23.92 12.48 12.20
N GLU A 154 -23.22 12.01 11.14
CA GLU A 154 -23.31 12.59 9.80
C GLU A 154 -24.07 11.64 8.85
N GLU A 155 -24.79 12.22 7.89
CA GLU A 155 -25.45 11.41 6.84
C GLU A 155 -24.45 10.92 5.78
N THR A 156 -23.39 11.69 5.56
CA THR A 156 -22.39 11.42 4.51
C THR A 156 -20.99 11.76 5.00
N SER A 157 -20.01 11.04 4.44
CA SER A 157 -18.59 11.34 4.61
C SER A 157 -17.93 11.47 3.24
N GLU A 158 -16.98 12.38 3.11
CA GLU A 158 -16.30 12.65 1.84
C GLU A 158 -14.79 12.59 2.03
N VAL A 159 -14.11 12.00 1.07
CA VAL A 159 -12.65 11.91 1.04
C VAL A 159 -12.15 12.40 -0.31
N THR A 160 -11.15 13.28 -0.27
CA THR A 160 -10.43 13.73 -1.46
C THR A 160 -8.94 13.56 -1.24
N LEU A 161 -8.31 12.72 -2.06
CA LEU A 161 -6.87 12.59 -2.13
C LEU A 161 -6.37 13.38 -3.35
N MET A 162 -5.64 14.46 -3.11
CA MET A 162 -5.02 15.27 -4.17
C MET A 162 -3.55 14.89 -4.32
N MET A 163 -3.10 14.74 -5.57
CA MET A 163 -1.70 14.55 -5.89
C MET A 163 -0.98 15.90 -5.99
N GLU A 164 0.35 15.88 -5.89
CA GLU A 164 1.18 17.09 -5.88
C GLU A 164 1.06 17.94 -7.15
N ASP A 165 0.71 17.31 -8.29
CA ASP A 165 0.45 18.01 -9.56
C ASP A 165 -0.80 18.91 -9.54
N GLY A 166 -1.64 18.79 -8.49
CA GLY A 166 -2.91 19.50 -8.34
C GLY A 166 -3.97 19.17 -9.41
N LYS A 167 -3.68 18.23 -10.32
CA LYS A 167 -4.55 17.83 -11.44
C LYS A 167 -5.09 16.42 -11.28
N SER A 168 -4.32 15.56 -10.65
CA SER A 168 -4.72 14.18 -10.36
C SER A 168 -5.33 14.10 -8.97
N ASN A 169 -6.54 13.60 -8.86
CA ASN A 169 -7.20 13.38 -7.58
C ASN A 169 -8.11 12.14 -7.60
N LEU A 170 -8.29 11.55 -6.43
CA LEU A 170 -9.36 10.60 -6.15
C LEU A 170 -10.34 11.25 -5.19
N TYR A 171 -11.59 11.28 -5.56
CA TYR A 171 -12.71 11.69 -4.70
C TYR A 171 -13.68 10.52 -4.52
N TYR A 172 -14.15 10.32 -3.29
CA TYR A 172 -15.29 9.46 -3.04
C TYR A 172 -16.16 9.96 -1.90
N LYS A 173 -17.45 9.60 -1.97
CA LYS A 173 -18.48 9.91 -0.99
C LYS A 173 -19.07 8.63 -0.44
N VAL A 174 -19.25 8.60 0.85
CA VAL A 174 -19.87 7.51 1.60
C VAL A 174 -21.21 7.96 2.14
N LYS A 175 -22.21 7.11 2.04
CA LYS A 175 -23.54 7.30 2.61
C LYS A 175 -24.05 5.97 3.16
N GLU A 176 -24.59 5.97 4.40
CA GLU A 176 -25.15 4.77 5.03
C GLU A 176 -24.19 3.58 5.02
N ASN A 177 -22.91 3.81 5.32
CA ASN A 177 -21.82 2.83 5.27
C ASN A 177 -21.64 2.13 3.90
N LYS A 178 -21.89 2.86 2.81
CA LYS A 178 -21.62 2.40 1.44
C LYS A 178 -21.01 3.53 0.63
N THR A 179 -20.10 3.18 -0.25
CA THR A 179 -19.56 4.12 -1.22
C THR A 179 -20.65 4.49 -2.23
N ASP A 180 -21.14 5.72 -2.14
CA ASP A 180 -22.19 6.25 -3.02
C ASP A 180 -21.62 6.63 -4.38
N THR A 181 -20.55 7.43 -4.40
CA THR A 181 -19.86 7.86 -5.61
C THR A 181 -18.36 7.75 -5.44
N ALA A 182 -17.64 7.47 -6.52
CA ALA A 182 -16.21 7.56 -6.58
C ALA A 182 -15.76 8.02 -7.97
N SER A 183 -14.72 8.84 -8.04
CA SER A 183 -14.17 9.34 -9.30
C SER A 183 -12.67 9.55 -9.17
N VAL A 184 -11.95 9.27 -10.26
CA VAL A 184 -10.52 9.53 -10.39
C VAL A 184 -10.33 10.48 -11.56
N THR A 185 -9.58 11.56 -11.33
CA THR A 185 -9.18 12.51 -12.37
C THR A 185 -7.66 12.55 -12.50
N GLY A 186 -7.16 12.95 -13.69
CA GLY A 186 -5.73 12.98 -13.97
C GLY A 186 -5.16 11.65 -14.44
N GLN A 187 -3.85 11.63 -14.73
CA GLN A 187 -3.19 10.47 -15.34
C GLN A 187 -2.02 9.92 -14.52
N GLU A 188 -1.49 10.68 -13.57
CA GLU A 188 -0.28 10.32 -12.85
C GLU A 188 -0.61 9.86 -11.42
N ILE A 189 -0.17 8.66 -11.09
CA ILE A 189 -0.17 8.11 -9.73
C ILE A 189 1.28 7.78 -9.43
N PHE A 190 1.85 8.49 -8.46
CA PHE A 190 3.28 8.38 -8.11
C PHE A 190 3.57 7.25 -7.12
N LEU A 191 2.54 6.64 -6.52
CA LEU A 191 2.71 5.56 -5.57
C LEU A 191 2.38 4.22 -6.21
N ASP A 192 3.32 3.29 -6.13
CA ASP A 192 3.15 1.91 -6.61
C ASP A 192 2.41 1.03 -5.60
N ASP A 193 2.48 1.36 -4.31
CA ASP A 193 1.84 0.61 -3.23
C ASP A 193 1.83 1.40 -1.92
N VAL A 194 1.07 0.92 -0.95
CA VAL A 194 1.04 1.38 0.44
C VAL A 194 1.09 0.19 1.39
N THR A 195 1.83 0.30 2.48
CA THR A 195 1.89 -0.71 3.53
C THR A 195 1.54 -0.05 4.86
N TYR A 196 0.46 -0.48 5.49
CA TYR A 196 0.04 -0.01 6.81
C TYR A 196 0.45 -1.02 7.88
N VAL A 197 1.19 -0.56 8.88
CA VAL A 197 1.64 -1.35 10.04
C VAL A 197 0.93 -0.83 11.28
N GLU A 198 -0.09 -1.54 11.76
CA GLU A 198 -0.78 -1.20 13.01
C GLU A 198 -0.01 -1.75 14.22
N SER A 199 0.53 -2.96 14.12
CA SER A 199 1.28 -3.56 15.21
C SER A 199 2.28 -4.61 14.75
N SER A 200 3.49 -4.56 15.28
CA SER A 200 4.49 -5.62 15.10
C SER A 200 4.11 -6.96 15.75
N LEU A 201 3.10 -6.97 16.62
CA LEU A 201 2.60 -8.19 17.27
C LEU A 201 1.88 -9.11 16.29
N TYR A 202 1.39 -8.62 15.15
CA TYR A 202 0.80 -9.46 14.11
C TYR A 202 1.77 -10.48 13.51
N LEU A 203 3.07 -10.31 13.68
CA LEU A 203 4.06 -11.33 13.35
C LEU A 203 3.80 -12.67 14.07
N HIS A 204 3.17 -12.65 15.25
CA HIS A 204 2.76 -13.87 15.97
C HIS A 204 1.69 -14.66 15.22
N MET A 205 0.80 -13.96 14.52
CA MET A 205 -0.34 -14.52 13.81
C MET A 205 -0.06 -14.76 12.33
N LEU A 206 1.12 -14.37 11.84
CA LEU A 206 1.49 -14.37 10.42
C LEU A 206 1.11 -15.69 9.72
N GLN A 207 1.48 -16.83 10.29
CA GLN A 207 1.16 -18.14 9.71
C GLN A 207 -0.33 -18.45 9.69
N SER A 208 -1.06 -18.04 10.73
CA SER A 208 -2.51 -18.25 10.82
C SER A 208 -3.23 -17.42 9.77
N ILE A 209 -2.82 -16.16 9.59
CA ILE A 209 -3.32 -15.26 8.55
C ILE A 209 -3.09 -15.85 7.15
N LEU A 210 -1.85 -16.30 6.86
CA LEU A 210 -1.49 -16.88 5.58
C LEU A 210 -2.19 -18.22 5.29
N ARG A 211 -2.43 -19.04 6.31
CA ARG A 211 -3.16 -20.30 6.16
C ARG A 211 -4.65 -20.09 5.88
N SER A 212 -5.28 -19.12 6.54
CA SER A 212 -6.69 -18.80 6.32
C SER A 212 -7.00 -18.48 4.85
N ARG A 213 -6.06 -17.92 4.10
CA ARG A 213 -6.22 -17.62 2.66
C ARG A 213 -6.17 -18.85 1.73
N LYS A 214 -5.59 -19.94 2.16
CA LYS A 214 -5.46 -21.18 1.35
C LYS A 214 -6.64 -22.13 1.50
N MET A 215 -7.59 -21.83 2.40
CA MET A 215 -8.75 -22.68 2.64
C MET A 215 -9.89 -22.39 1.63
N PRO A 216 -10.66 -23.41 1.21
CA PRO A 216 -11.80 -23.24 0.32
C PRO A 216 -12.86 -22.30 0.92
N GLU A 217 -13.60 -21.56 0.09
CA GLU A 217 -14.64 -20.60 0.52
C GLU A 217 -15.77 -21.21 1.37
N ALA A 218 -15.95 -22.52 1.33
CA ALA A 218 -16.96 -23.24 2.10
C ALA A 218 -16.55 -23.56 3.57
N ASP A 219 -15.33 -23.22 3.99
CA ASP A 219 -14.87 -23.50 5.35
C ASP A 219 -15.34 -22.39 6.31
N PRO A 220 -15.91 -22.72 7.50
CA PRO A 220 -16.29 -21.74 8.51
C PRO A 220 -15.15 -20.80 8.94
N MET A 221 -13.88 -21.22 8.84
CA MET A 221 -12.72 -20.35 9.03
C MET A 221 -12.55 -19.29 7.92
N VAL A 222 -13.14 -19.49 6.76
CA VAL A 222 -13.17 -18.49 5.67
C VAL A 222 -14.16 -17.37 5.99
N MET A 223 -15.23 -17.66 6.72
CA MET A 223 -16.09 -16.61 7.30
C MET A 223 -15.33 -15.72 8.28
N ALA A 224 -14.30 -16.26 8.97
CA ALA A 224 -13.42 -15.46 9.83
C ALA A 224 -12.47 -14.53 9.03
N ARG A 225 -12.28 -14.70 7.72
CA ARG A 225 -11.52 -13.77 6.86
C ARG A 225 -12.17 -12.40 6.78
N GLY A 226 -13.47 -12.32 6.68
CA GLY A 226 -14.20 -11.06 6.69
C GLY A 226 -14.09 -10.28 8.01
N LEU A 227 -13.40 -10.84 9.01
CA LEU A 227 -13.15 -10.22 10.31
C LEU A 227 -11.71 -9.69 10.45
N LEU A 228 -10.83 -9.96 9.48
CA LEU A 228 -9.45 -9.42 9.50
C LEU A 228 -9.37 -8.20 8.59
N PRO A 229 -8.97 -7.03 9.13
CA PRO A 229 -8.69 -5.85 8.32
C PRO A 229 -7.69 -6.14 7.19
N GLU A 230 -7.93 -5.55 6.02
CA GLU A 230 -7.11 -5.81 4.81
C GLU A 230 -5.64 -5.45 5.02
N HIS A 231 -5.34 -4.40 5.78
CA HIS A 231 -3.95 -4.01 6.05
C HIS A 231 -3.14 -5.11 6.76
N ILE A 232 -3.78 -5.90 7.64
CA ILE A 232 -3.12 -7.02 8.34
C ILE A 232 -2.79 -8.13 7.35
N VAL A 233 -3.74 -8.43 6.47
CA VAL A 233 -3.58 -9.45 5.43
C VAL A 233 -2.53 -9.01 4.40
N ASP A 234 -2.60 -7.78 3.93
CA ASP A 234 -1.66 -7.17 2.99
C ASP A 234 -0.22 -7.22 3.52
N MET A 235 -0.01 -6.78 4.77
CA MET A 235 1.29 -6.85 5.43
C MET A 235 1.82 -8.29 5.53
N ALA A 236 0.96 -9.23 5.93
CA ALA A 236 1.35 -10.63 6.07
C ALA A 236 1.78 -11.24 4.73
N GLU A 237 1.07 -10.94 3.66
CA GLU A 237 1.40 -11.41 2.32
C GLU A 237 2.68 -10.80 1.77
N LYS A 238 2.87 -9.51 1.95
CA LYS A 238 4.08 -8.79 1.56
C LYS A 238 5.30 -9.40 2.24
N ILE A 239 5.27 -9.58 3.56
CA ILE A 239 6.35 -10.21 4.31
C ILE A 239 6.61 -11.65 3.83
N HIS A 240 5.56 -12.43 3.54
CA HIS A 240 5.72 -13.82 3.10
C HIS A 240 6.21 -13.93 1.64
N SER A 241 5.66 -13.15 0.73
CA SER A 241 6.00 -13.20 -0.71
C SER A 241 7.44 -12.74 -0.96
N ALA A 242 7.89 -11.80 -0.18
CA ALA A 242 9.22 -11.23 -0.25
C ALA A 242 10.32 -12.22 0.16
N SER A 243 10.04 -13.18 1.03
CA SER A 243 11.01 -14.23 1.40
C SER A 243 11.56 -15.05 0.21
N ARG A 244 10.95 -14.90 -0.96
CA ARG A 244 11.32 -15.59 -2.21
C ARG A 244 12.14 -14.73 -3.18
N ARG A 245 12.34 -13.43 -2.90
CA ARG A 245 13.06 -12.50 -3.77
C ARG A 245 14.32 -12.03 -3.05
N MET A 246 15.49 -12.50 -3.47
CA MET A 246 16.77 -11.91 -3.06
C MET A 246 17.06 -10.71 -3.96
N THR A 247 16.93 -9.50 -3.44
CA THR A 247 17.46 -8.30 -4.10
C THR A 247 18.85 -8.01 -3.54
N VAL A 248 19.85 -8.02 -4.40
CA VAL A 248 21.20 -7.54 -4.07
C VAL A 248 21.21 -6.06 -4.47
N ALA A 249 20.87 -5.21 -3.52
CA ALA A 249 21.03 -3.76 -3.63
C ALA A 249 22.05 -3.29 -2.58
N ASP A 250 22.70 -2.16 -2.82
CA ASP A 250 23.56 -1.52 -1.82
C ASP A 250 22.72 -1.16 -0.58
N LYS A 251 23.21 -1.55 0.60
CA LYS A 251 22.50 -1.29 1.86
C LYS A 251 22.47 0.19 2.17
N THR A 252 21.29 0.69 2.50
CA THR A 252 21.12 2.06 2.99
C THR A 252 21.72 2.26 4.38
N ALA A 253 21.92 3.53 4.78
CA ALA A 253 22.37 3.86 6.14
C ALA A 253 21.40 3.32 7.21
N ALA A 254 20.09 3.35 6.91
CA ALA A 254 19.06 2.79 7.78
C ALA A 254 19.19 1.28 7.96
N GLU A 255 19.45 0.52 6.89
CA GLU A 255 19.67 -0.94 6.97
C GLU A 255 20.92 -1.31 7.76
N MET A 256 21.99 -0.52 7.62
CA MET A 256 23.22 -0.71 8.40
C MET A 256 23.00 -0.41 9.89
N ASN A 257 22.20 0.60 10.22
CA ASN A 257 21.86 0.94 11.60
C ASN A 257 20.94 -0.13 12.22
N LEU A 258 19.91 -0.56 11.50
CA LEU A 258 19.04 -1.66 11.92
C LEU A 258 19.82 -2.93 12.28
N ALA A 259 20.77 -3.33 11.43
CA ALA A 259 21.58 -4.52 11.66
C ALA A 259 22.39 -4.43 12.99
N LYS A 260 22.82 -3.22 13.39
CA LYS A 260 23.50 -3.00 14.69
C LYS A 260 22.55 -3.04 15.86
N ILE A 261 21.34 -2.45 15.71
CA ILE A 261 20.34 -2.36 16.78
C ILE A 261 19.79 -3.74 17.14
N ILE A 262 19.42 -4.54 16.12
CA ILE A 262 18.76 -5.83 16.35
C ILE A 262 19.78 -6.91 16.72
N ASP A 263 21.02 -6.81 16.25
CA ASP A 263 22.07 -7.84 16.36
C ASP A 263 21.54 -9.23 15.99
N GLY A 264 20.85 -9.29 14.84
CA GLY A 264 20.21 -10.50 14.36
C GLY A 264 19.34 -10.23 13.13
N LYS A 265 18.60 -11.25 12.68
CA LYS A 265 17.70 -11.12 11.53
C LYS A 265 16.46 -11.98 11.68
N PHE A 266 15.36 -11.52 11.07
CA PHE A 266 14.17 -12.32 10.87
C PHE A 266 14.29 -13.08 9.54
N ALA A 267 13.98 -14.37 9.55
CA ALA A 267 13.98 -15.21 8.37
C ALA A 267 12.95 -16.33 8.47
N PHE A 268 12.43 -16.76 7.34
CA PHE A 268 11.56 -17.94 7.27
C PHE A 268 12.41 -19.21 7.32
N ASP A 269 12.03 -20.11 8.20
CA ASP A 269 12.63 -21.45 8.27
C ASP A 269 12.23 -22.25 7.02
N PRO A 270 13.20 -22.73 6.21
CA PRO A 270 12.91 -23.42 4.97
C PRO A 270 12.07 -24.71 5.12
N ASN A 271 12.19 -25.38 6.28
CA ASN A 271 11.52 -26.66 6.53
C ASN A 271 10.08 -26.49 7.04
N SER A 272 9.89 -25.56 7.96
CA SER A 272 8.56 -25.34 8.58
C SER A 272 7.77 -24.18 7.98
N GLY A 273 8.40 -23.32 7.18
CA GLY A 273 7.82 -22.07 6.69
C GLY A 273 7.50 -21.07 7.80
N SER A 274 7.96 -21.30 9.04
CA SER A 274 7.71 -20.40 10.16
C SER A 274 8.72 -19.26 10.21
N LEU A 275 8.26 -18.07 10.59
CA LEU A 275 9.14 -16.93 10.83
C LEU A 275 9.91 -17.13 12.13
N LYS A 276 11.24 -16.98 12.07
CA LYS A 276 12.15 -17.09 13.21
C LYS A 276 13.08 -15.90 13.28
N PHE A 277 13.53 -15.58 14.47
CA PHE A 277 14.62 -14.63 14.71
C PHE A 277 15.91 -15.39 14.94
N GLN A 278 16.97 -15.02 14.23
CA GLN A 278 18.29 -15.64 14.29
C GLN A 278 19.32 -14.66 14.86
N ARG A 279 20.04 -15.10 15.88
CA ARG A 279 21.16 -14.37 16.51
C ARG A 279 22.25 -15.35 16.91
N ASN A 280 23.50 -15.09 16.51
CA ASN A 280 24.67 -15.92 16.90
C ASN A 280 24.42 -17.42 16.75
N GLU A 281 23.96 -17.88 15.56
CA GLU A 281 23.64 -19.28 15.26
C GLU A 281 22.46 -19.89 16.02
N VAL A 282 21.85 -19.12 16.95
CA VAL A 282 20.66 -19.54 17.69
C VAL A 282 19.41 -19.01 16.99
N SER A 283 18.39 -19.86 16.85
CA SER A 283 17.12 -19.52 16.21
C SER A 283 15.99 -19.53 17.23
N PHE A 284 15.26 -18.44 17.33
CA PHE A 284 14.16 -18.24 18.27
C PHE A 284 12.82 -18.18 17.54
N PRO A 285 11.76 -18.85 18.00
CA PRO A 285 10.40 -18.59 17.55
C PRO A 285 10.04 -17.11 17.78
N VAL A 286 9.34 -16.49 16.82
CA VAL A 286 8.93 -15.07 16.91
C VAL A 286 8.16 -14.75 18.20
N MET A 287 7.38 -15.71 18.70
CA MET A 287 6.63 -15.57 19.96
C MET A 287 7.53 -15.20 21.15
N ASN A 288 8.76 -15.71 21.17
CA ASN A 288 9.71 -15.54 22.28
C ASN A 288 10.62 -14.33 22.11
N VAL A 289 10.40 -13.51 21.10
CA VAL A 289 11.19 -12.31 20.81
C VAL A 289 10.54 -11.09 21.46
N ALA A 290 11.32 -10.18 22.01
CA ALA A 290 10.81 -8.94 22.60
C ALA A 290 10.09 -8.06 21.55
N SER A 291 9.06 -7.32 21.97
CA SER A 291 8.24 -6.50 21.09
C SER A 291 9.06 -5.46 20.30
N GLY A 292 9.98 -4.75 20.96
CA GLY A 292 10.84 -3.79 20.30
C GLY A 292 11.69 -4.40 19.18
N ILE A 293 12.26 -5.61 19.38
CA ILE A 293 13.01 -6.33 18.33
C ILE A 293 12.09 -6.67 17.15
N LYS A 294 10.82 -7.02 17.41
CA LYS A 294 9.85 -7.31 16.35
C LYS A 294 9.55 -6.08 15.49
N SER A 295 9.40 -4.90 16.10
CA SER A 295 9.16 -3.66 15.35
C SER A 295 10.33 -3.34 14.41
N PHE A 296 11.56 -3.40 14.90
CA PHE A 296 12.73 -3.26 14.03
C PHE A 296 12.83 -4.38 13.00
N GLY A 297 12.42 -5.60 13.35
CA GLY A 297 12.37 -6.73 12.43
C GLY A 297 11.35 -6.54 11.30
N VAL A 298 10.22 -5.89 11.57
CA VAL A 298 9.26 -5.49 10.51
C VAL A 298 9.96 -4.57 9.51
N ILE A 299 10.62 -3.50 9.98
CA ILE A 299 11.34 -2.58 9.09
C ILE A 299 12.40 -3.33 8.28
N GLN A 300 13.20 -4.18 8.95
CA GLN A 300 14.21 -4.99 8.27
C GLN A 300 13.61 -5.81 7.13
N MET A 301 12.54 -6.55 7.40
CA MET A 301 11.88 -7.37 6.38
C MET A 301 11.27 -6.54 5.25
N LEU A 302 10.68 -5.38 5.56
CA LEU A 302 10.09 -4.50 4.56
C LEU A 302 11.17 -3.90 3.63
N LEU A 303 12.33 -3.53 4.18
CA LEU A 303 13.46 -3.00 3.41
C LEU A 303 14.16 -4.08 2.59
N GLU A 304 14.60 -5.17 3.22
CA GLU A 304 15.32 -6.26 2.56
C GLU A 304 14.54 -6.87 1.39
N ASN A 305 13.23 -6.76 1.45
CA ASN A 305 12.32 -7.31 0.44
C ASN A 305 11.80 -6.28 -0.56
N GLY A 306 12.25 -5.02 -0.48
CA GLY A 306 11.82 -3.95 -1.37
C GLY A 306 10.33 -3.65 -1.31
N ILE A 307 9.69 -3.93 -0.16
CA ILE A 307 8.26 -3.65 0.06
C ILE A 307 8.05 -2.16 0.24
N ILE A 308 8.97 -1.48 0.91
CA ILE A 308 9.04 -0.03 1.02
C ILE A 308 10.15 0.52 0.12
N SER A 309 9.89 1.62 -0.54
CA SER A 309 10.80 2.29 -1.47
C SER A 309 10.35 3.74 -1.67
N ASN A 310 11.07 4.51 -2.48
CA ASN A 310 10.78 5.94 -2.74
C ASN A 310 9.39 6.21 -3.36
N ASN A 311 8.76 5.20 -3.94
CA ASN A 311 7.41 5.28 -4.53
C ASN A 311 6.38 4.35 -3.85
N ARG A 312 6.68 3.85 -2.64
CA ARG A 312 5.80 3.01 -1.83
C ARG A 312 5.68 3.58 -0.43
N LEU A 313 4.47 4.00 -0.06
CA LEU A 313 4.20 4.62 1.22
C LEU A 313 4.28 3.59 2.36
N LEU A 314 5.03 3.92 3.40
CA LEU A 314 4.96 3.25 4.70
C LEU A 314 4.07 4.06 5.63
N GLU A 315 2.98 3.48 6.08
CA GLU A 315 2.17 4.00 7.17
C GLU A 315 2.41 3.17 8.42
N TRP A 316 2.71 3.82 9.54
CA TRP A 316 2.92 3.11 10.80
C TRP A 316 2.19 3.79 11.95
N ASP A 317 1.26 3.04 12.53
CA ASP A 317 0.46 3.50 13.67
C ASP A 317 1.22 3.23 14.98
N GLU A 318 1.53 4.29 15.70
CA GLU A 318 2.18 4.25 17.00
C GLU A 318 3.39 3.28 17.07
N PRO A 319 4.41 3.43 16.20
CA PRO A 319 5.52 2.48 16.08
C PRO A 319 6.34 2.34 17.37
N GLU A 320 6.28 3.33 18.25
CA GLU A 320 6.96 3.37 19.55
C GLU A 320 6.30 2.51 20.63
N ASN A 321 5.11 1.97 20.37
CA ASN A 321 4.38 1.16 21.36
C ASN A 321 5.19 -0.04 21.84
N HIS A 322 5.13 -0.27 23.15
CA HIS A 322 5.87 -1.33 23.84
C HIS A 322 7.40 -1.22 23.77
N MET A 323 7.94 -0.03 23.48
CA MET A 323 9.38 0.23 23.45
C MET A 323 9.87 1.00 24.68
N HIS A 324 11.03 0.60 25.18
CA HIS A 324 11.79 1.42 26.12
C HIS A 324 12.19 2.75 25.46
N PRO A 325 12.24 3.89 26.19
CA PRO A 325 12.61 5.19 25.63
C PRO A 325 13.88 5.20 24.77
N GLU A 326 14.92 4.49 25.16
CA GLU A 326 16.15 4.36 24.36
C GLU A 326 15.90 3.74 22.97
N TRP A 327 14.99 2.78 22.90
CA TRP A 327 14.61 2.13 21.64
C TRP A 327 13.71 3.03 20.78
N GLN A 328 12.94 3.91 21.41
CA GLN A 328 12.20 4.96 20.69
C GLN A 328 13.15 5.95 20.01
N LEU A 329 14.30 6.31 20.66
CA LEU A 329 15.35 7.12 20.03
C LEU A 329 15.92 6.43 18.78
N ASN A 330 16.31 5.17 18.94
CA ASN A 330 16.85 4.39 17.82
C ASN A 330 15.84 4.28 16.65
N LEU A 331 14.55 4.09 16.97
CA LEU A 331 13.51 4.03 15.94
C LEU A 331 13.34 5.37 15.24
N ALA A 332 13.31 6.47 15.98
CA ALA A 332 13.21 7.82 15.41
C ALA A 332 14.39 8.10 14.46
N GLU A 333 15.60 7.72 14.86
CA GLU A 333 16.79 7.86 14.02
C GLU A 333 16.65 7.07 12.69
N VAL A 334 16.19 5.81 12.76
CA VAL A 334 15.96 4.98 11.57
C VAL A 334 14.91 5.60 10.66
N MET A 335 13.79 6.11 11.22
CA MET A 335 12.75 6.78 10.40
C MET A 335 13.29 8.02 9.69
N ILE A 336 14.10 8.82 10.36
CA ILE A 336 14.72 10.00 9.75
C ILE A 336 15.75 9.62 8.69
N GLN A 337 16.53 8.55 8.90
CA GLN A 337 17.45 8.04 7.88
C GLN A 337 16.73 7.53 6.64
N LEU A 338 15.59 6.89 6.79
CA LEU A 338 14.71 6.49 5.66
C LEU A 338 14.14 7.72 4.94
N THR A 339 13.70 8.73 5.70
CA THR A 339 13.25 10.01 5.15
C THR A 339 14.34 10.68 4.31
N LYS A 340 15.57 10.72 4.82
CA LYS A 340 16.75 11.23 4.10
C LYS A 340 17.03 10.46 2.81
N ALA A 341 16.73 9.18 2.78
CA ALA A 341 16.86 8.32 1.61
C ALA A 341 15.67 8.47 0.62
N GLY A 342 14.69 9.35 0.92
CA GLY A 342 13.55 9.65 0.04
C GLY A 342 12.36 8.71 0.18
N TYR A 343 12.26 7.94 1.27
CA TYR A 343 11.11 7.07 1.51
C TYR A 343 9.93 7.90 2.01
N PRO A 344 8.73 7.79 1.40
CA PRO A 344 7.52 8.42 1.92
C PRO A 344 7.00 7.64 3.13
N ILE A 345 6.86 8.33 4.27
CA ILE A 345 6.47 7.72 5.54
C ILE A 345 5.38 8.56 6.20
N LEU A 346 4.33 7.90 6.69
CA LEU A 346 3.35 8.46 7.61
C LEU A 346 3.46 7.75 8.96
N ILE A 347 3.57 8.51 10.04
CA ILE A 347 3.59 7.97 11.40
C ILE A 347 2.48 8.65 12.21
N THR A 348 1.75 7.87 12.99
CA THR A 348 0.94 8.41 14.08
C THR A 348 1.69 8.23 15.41
N THR A 349 1.51 9.11 16.37
CA THR A 349 2.12 9.00 17.69
C THR A 349 1.32 9.72 18.77
N HIS A 350 1.34 9.17 19.97
CA HIS A 350 0.89 9.86 21.18
C HIS A 350 2.04 10.14 22.15
N SER A 351 3.27 9.74 21.81
CA SER A 351 4.45 9.88 22.65
C SER A 351 5.16 11.22 22.45
N PRO A 352 5.14 12.14 23.43
CA PRO A 352 5.93 13.37 23.36
C PRO A 352 7.42 13.08 23.24
N TYR A 353 7.86 11.96 23.80
CA TYR A 353 9.26 11.54 23.77
C TYR A 353 9.69 11.14 22.36
N PHE A 354 8.89 10.31 21.67
CA PHE A 354 9.17 9.90 20.31
C PHE A 354 9.10 11.06 19.33
N LEU A 355 8.11 11.94 19.49
CA LEU A 355 7.97 13.16 18.70
C LEU A 355 9.20 14.07 18.83
N GLN A 356 9.70 14.28 20.06
CA GLN A 356 10.91 15.07 20.29
C GLN A 356 12.15 14.41 19.67
N ALA A 357 12.23 13.08 19.70
CA ALA A 357 13.32 12.34 19.07
C ALA A 357 13.32 12.53 17.55
N LEU A 358 12.15 12.44 16.90
CA LEU A 358 12.01 12.71 15.46
C LEU A 358 12.48 14.13 15.09
N ARG A 359 12.05 15.14 15.86
CA ARG A 359 12.50 16.53 15.69
C ARG A 359 14.00 16.68 15.83
N TYR A 360 14.57 16.08 16.87
CA TYR A 360 16.01 16.13 17.14
C TYR A 360 16.82 15.53 15.98
N PHE A 361 16.46 14.34 15.54
CA PHE A 361 17.18 13.68 14.45
C PHE A 361 16.93 14.34 13.09
N ALA A 362 15.75 14.93 12.85
CA ALA A 362 15.49 15.71 11.66
C ALA A 362 16.47 16.88 11.52
N ALA A 363 16.69 17.62 12.63
CA ALA A 363 17.68 18.70 12.67
C ALA A 363 19.12 18.18 12.55
N MET A 364 19.44 17.07 13.23
CA MET A 364 20.78 16.47 13.19
C MET A 364 21.19 15.98 11.79
N TYR A 365 20.24 15.52 11.00
CA TYR A 365 20.47 15.01 9.64
C TYR A 365 20.16 16.01 8.53
N ASP A 366 19.80 17.26 8.86
CA ASP A 366 19.46 18.35 7.92
C ASP A 366 18.28 17.99 6.99
N VAL A 367 17.24 17.35 7.54
CA VAL A 367 16.05 16.92 6.78
C VAL A 367 14.74 17.54 7.28
N GLU A 368 14.77 18.57 8.11
CA GLU A 368 13.60 19.24 8.70
C GLU A 368 12.58 19.67 7.66
N LYS A 369 13.01 20.14 6.51
CA LYS A 369 12.15 20.56 5.39
C LYS A 369 11.38 19.40 4.72
N PHE A 370 11.69 18.17 5.07
CA PHE A 370 10.99 16.96 4.60
C PHE A 370 10.17 16.30 5.69
N VAL A 371 9.94 16.99 6.83
CA VAL A 371 9.17 16.47 7.96
C VAL A 371 8.04 17.43 8.29
N ASP A 372 6.81 16.99 8.08
CA ASP A 372 5.60 17.76 8.39
C ASP A 372 4.93 17.19 9.63
N TYR A 373 4.51 18.06 10.54
CA TYR A 373 3.86 17.69 11.79
C TYR A 373 2.41 18.18 11.82
N TYR A 374 1.53 17.28 12.23
CA TYR A 374 0.10 17.54 12.40
C TYR A 374 -0.34 17.17 13.80
N LEU A 375 -1.34 17.87 14.33
CA LEU A 375 -1.99 17.58 15.61
C LEU A 375 -3.44 17.19 15.36
N ALA A 376 -3.81 16.00 15.84
CA ALA A 376 -5.18 15.54 15.88
C ALA A 376 -5.80 15.84 17.26
N GLU A 377 -6.87 16.63 17.27
CA GLU A 377 -7.57 17.09 18.47
C GLU A 377 -9.08 16.85 18.33
N PRO A 378 -9.81 16.58 19.44
CA PRO A 378 -11.28 16.55 19.40
C PRO A 378 -11.83 17.87 18.85
N ALA A 379 -12.86 17.78 18.01
CA ALA A 379 -13.54 18.97 17.52
C ALA A 379 -14.26 19.70 18.66
N LYS A 380 -14.25 21.03 18.63
CA LYS A 380 -14.84 21.86 19.70
C LYS A 380 -16.34 21.67 19.83
N ASP A 381 -17.02 21.45 18.70
CA ASP A 381 -18.46 21.38 18.62
C ASP A 381 -19.03 19.97 18.75
N ASN A 382 -18.19 18.94 18.54
CA ASN A 382 -18.57 17.53 18.62
C ASN A 382 -17.39 16.67 19.07
N ALA A 383 -17.39 16.25 20.32
CA ALA A 383 -16.32 15.42 20.90
C ALA A 383 -16.17 14.03 20.24
N ALA A 384 -17.17 13.58 19.47
CA ALA A 384 -17.09 12.32 18.72
C ALA A 384 -16.36 12.46 17.37
N THR A 385 -15.97 13.69 17.01
CA THR A 385 -15.20 13.98 15.80
C THR A 385 -13.87 14.64 16.15
N CYS A 386 -12.90 14.57 15.24
CA CYS A 386 -11.60 15.21 15.43
C CYS A 386 -11.27 16.13 14.26
N VAL A 387 -10.39 17.09 14.54
CA VAL A 387 -9.80 17.99 13.55
C VAL A 387 -8.31 17.79 13.56
N VAL A 388 -7.72 17.74 12.35
CA VAL A 388 -6.28 17.67 12.16
C VAL A 388 -5.80 18.99 11.62
N ARG A 389 -4.81 19.58 12.28
CA ARG A 389 -4.19 20.83 11.84
C ARG A 389 -2.69 20.68 11.72
N GLU A 390 -2.11 21.37 10.77
CA GLU A 390 -0.67 21.47 10.62
C GLU A 390 -0.07 22.28 11.80
N VAL A 391 1.03 21.77 12.34
CA VAL A 391 1.72 22.36 13.51
C VAL A 391 3.25 22.37 13.34
N THR A 392 3.74 22.25 12.13
CA THR A 392 5.18 22.20 11.83
C THR A 392 5.92 23.38 12.43
N ASP A 393 5.36 24.61 12.30
CA ASP A 393 5.95 25.83 12.85
C ASP A 393 5.64 26.06 14.36
N THR A 394 4.66 25.35 14.91
CA THR A 394 4.19 25.52 16.30
C THR A 394 4.28 24.25 17.12
N LEU A 395 5.26 23.39 16.81
CA LEU A 395 5.41 22.05 17.41
C LEU A 395 5.53 22.07 18.94
N ASN A 396 5.98 23.19 19.54
CA ASN A 396 6.04 23.34 21.00
C ASN A 396 4.66 23.21 21.66
N ASP A 397 3.58 23.64 20.99
CA ASP A 397 2.20 23.55 21.51
C ASP A 397 1.77 22.08 21.64
N VAL A 398 2.22 21.25 20.70
CA VAL A 398 1.98 19.80 20.71
C VAL A 398 2.65 19.15 21.92
N PHE A 399 3.90 19.53 22.22
CA PHE A 399 4.60 19.01 23.40
C PHE A 399 3.88 19.39 24.68
N ILE A 400 3.40 20.61 24.80
CA ILE A 400 2.64 21.07 25.97
C ILE A 400 1.40 20.20 26.15
N THR A 401 0.64 19.97 25.06
CA THR A 401 -0.58 19.17 25.07
C THR A 401 -0.28 17.70 25.45
N LEU A 402 0.70 17.07 24.81
CA LEU A 402 1.04 15.67 25.08
C LEU A 402 1.74 15.44 26.43
N ALA A 403 2.48 16.44 26.94
CA ALA A 403 3.18 16.38 28.23
C ALA A 403 2.30 16.82 29.42
N GLU A 404 1.09 17.34 29.18
CA GLU A 404 0.22 17.82 30.26
C GLU A 404 -0.06 16.79 31.36
N PRO A 405 -0.27 15.47 31.08
CA PRO A 405 -0.42 14.46 32.11
C PRO A 405 0.81 14.35 33.03
N LEU A 406 2.03 14.45 32.48
CA LEU A 406 3.26 14.45 33.26
C LEU A 406 3.33 15.69 34.15
N ASN A 407 3.00 16.87 33.63
CA ASN A 407 2.99 18.12 34.39
C ASN A 407 1.99 18.06 35.56
N ARG A 408 0.82 17.42 35.40
CA ARG A 408 -0.14 17.21 36.49
C ARG A 408 0.46 16.36 37.62
N VAL A 409 1.14 15.27 37.26
CA VAL A 409 1.84 14.41 38.29
C VAL A 409 2.91 15.18 39.05
N LEU A 410 3.75 15.93 38.33
CA LEU A 410 4.80 16.73 38.96
C LEU A 410 4.25 17.83 39.88
N ASN A 411 3.14 18.47 39.49
CA ASN A 411 2.48 19.48 40.29
C ASN A 411 1.81 18.92 41.56
N VAL A 412 1.28 17.71 41.53
CA VAL A 412 0.74 17.03 42.73
C VAL A 412 1.85 16.77 43.76
N ASP A 413 3.03 16.33 43.33
CA ASP A 413 4.16 16.10 44.21
C ASP A 413 4.69 17.41 44.81
N GLN A 414 4.69 18.51 44.06
CA GLN A 414 5.04 19.83 44.57
C GLN A 414 4.01 20.37 45.55
N ALA A 415 2.71 20.16 45.29
CA ALA A 415 1.67 20.55 46.24
C ALA A 415 1.76 19.79 47.56
N ARG A 416 1.96 18.49 47.53
CA ARG A 416 2.17 17.67 48.74
C ARG A 416 3.41 18.04 49.54
N LYS A 417 4.50 18.43 48.90
CA LYS A 417 5.70 18.91 49.58
C LYS A 417 5.47 20.25 50.30
N LYS A 418 4.67 21.15 49.69
CA LYS A 418 4.29 22.44 50.30
C LYS A 418 3.30 22.30 51.48
N GLU A 419 2.49 21.23 51.49
CA GLU A 419 1.61 20.95 52.63
C GLU A 419 2.32 20.25 53.79
N ALA A 420 3.53 19.70 53.56
CA ALA A 420 4.37 19.03 54.55
C ALA A 420 5.44 19.95 55.20
N GLU A 421 5.63 21.17 54.66
CA GLU A 421 6.45 22.24 55.25
C GLU A 421 5.56 23.19 56.06
#